data_a341e50501559ec3febbb3bf56078af3
#
_entry.id   a341e50501559ec3febbb3bf56078af3
#
_cell.length_a   1.000
_cell.length_b   1.000
_cell.length_c   1.000
_cell.angle_alpha   90.00
_cell.angle_beta   90.00
_cell.angle_gamma   90.00
#
_symmetry.space_group_name_H-M   'P 1'
#
loop_
_entity.id
_entity.type
_entity.pdbx_description
1 polymer ?
#
loop_
_entity_poly.entity_id
_entity_poly.type
_entity_poly.pdbx_seq_one_letter_code
_entity_poly.pdbx_strand_id
1 'polypeptide(L)'
;MSELSGRVAVVTGASRGIGRAVAIALAADGARVAVNYCSNEVMAGETVETIRRNGGDAWAVRFDVSDVAAVDSAMKQIATDTGGIHILVNNAGVAVNTLTLGAKDADFRRALDVNLGGTFNCTRAALRSLIRAPGGGRIVNITSIVGEIGVAGQGPYSAAKAGIIGITKSWAREYASRGLTVNAVSPGIIATDMTESEMSADRKAELIKTIPLGRIGTAEEVAHAVVFLSGPRSSYITGQVVRVNGGLFM
;
A
#
# COMPACT_ATOMS: atom_id res chain seq x y z
N MET A 1 5.63 20.42 -13.74
CA MET A 1 6.22 20.57 -12.39
C MET A 1 5.78 19.37 -11.58
N SER A 2 6.69 18.72 -10.88
CA SER A 2 6.38 17.57 -10.04
C SER A 2 5.55 18.03 -8.81
N GLU A 3 4.38 17.42 -8.61
CA GLU A 3 3.42 17.87 -7.58
C GLU A 3 3.83 17.47 -6.16
N LEU A 4 4.74 16.48 -6.04
CA LEU A 4 5.20 15.95 -4.77
C LEU A 4 6.60 16.44 -4.38
N SER A 5 7.13 17.46 -5.07
CA SER A 5 8.45 18.04 -4.77
C SER A 5 8.53 18.50 -3.31
N GLY A 6 9.62 18.13 -2.63
CA GLY A 6 9.86 18.42 -1.21
C GLY A 6 9.08 17.55 -0.23
N ARG A 7 8.25 16.59 -0.71
CA ARG A 7 7.54 15.66 0.16
C ARG A 7 8.35 14.38 0.41
N VAL A 8 8.21 13.84 1.61
CA VAL A 8 8.77 12.55 2.01
C VAL A 8 7.67 11.52 2.07
N ALA A 9 7.82 10.43 1.32
CA ALA A 9 6.89 9.31 1.27
C ALA A 9 7.52 8.06 1.91
N VAL A 10 6.74 7.34 2.69
CA VAL A 10 7.09 6.00 3.16
C VAL A 10 6.16 5.00 2.46
N VAL A 11 6.74 4.01 1.76
CA VAL A 11 5.98 2.94 1.10
C VAL A 11 6.35 1.62 1.74
N THR A 12 5.39 0.98 2.43
CA THR A 12 5.64 -0.31 3.06
C THR A 12 5.56 -1.46 2.07
N GLY A 13 6.44 -2.47 2.22
CA GLY A 13 6.52 -3.59 1.29
C GLY A 13 6.87 -3.18 -0.15
N ALA A 14 7.81 -2.24 -0.30
CA ALA A 14 8.11 -1.60 -1.58
C ALA A 14 9.26 -2.27 -2.37
N SER A 15 9.71 -3.45 -1.98
CA SER A 15 10.76 -4.18 -2.69
C SER A 15 10.30 -4.79 -4.02
N ARG A 16 9.01 -5.06 -4.21
CA ARG A 16 8.45 -5.68 -5.42
C ARG A 16 6.98 -5.31 -5.65
N GLY A 17 6.42 -5.76 -6.78
CA GLY A 17 5.00 -5.67 -7.12
C GLY A 17 4.44 -4.25 -7.04
N ILE A 18 3.23 -4.12 -6.50
CA ILE A 18 2.53 -2.84 -6.38
C ILE A 18 3.34 -1.82 -5.57
N GLY A 19 3.94 -2.23 -4.45
CA GLY A 19 4.73 -1.32 -3.61
C GLY A 19 5.93 -0.73 -4.33
N ARG A 20 6.64 -1.55 -5.15
CA ARG A 20 7.74 -1.07 -6.01
C ARG A 20 7.25 -0.05 -7.04
N ALA A 21 6.17 -0.37 -7.76
CA ALA A 21 5.62 0.53 -8.76
C ALA A 21 5.17 1.86 -8.13
N VAL A 22 4.54 1.81 -6.95
CA VAL A 22 4.15 2.99 -6.17
C VAL A 22 5.38 3.83 -5.77
N ALA A 23 6.43 3.20 -5.26
CA ALA A 23 7.65 3.91 -4.86
C ALA A 23 8.31 4.63 -6.04
N ILE A 24 8.41 3.94 -7.19
CA ILE A 24 8.95 4.52 -8.44
C ILE A 24 8.10 5.70 -8.91
N ALA A 25 6.77 5.53 -8.93
CA ALA A 25 5.86 6.56 -9.43
C ALA A 25 5.82 7.81 -8.52
N LEU A 26 5.84 7.64 -7.19
CA LEU A 26 5.93 8.77 -6.24
C LEU A 26 7.25 9.53 -6.40
N ALA A 27 8.36 8.82 -6.59
CA ALA A 27 9.67 9.45 -6.83
C ALA A 27 9.72 10.18 -8.17
N ALA A 28 9.13 9.64 -9.23
CA ALA A 28 9.01 10.29 -10.53
C ALA A 28 8.19 11.60 -10.46
N ASP A 29 7.24 11.70 -9.52
CA ASP A 29 6.48 12.92 -9.24
C ASP A 29 7.16 13.84 -8.20
N GLY A 30 8.43 13.56 -7.84
CA GLY A 30 9.31 14.42 -7.06
C GLY A 30 9.35 14.15 -5.55
N ALA A 31 8.70 13.10 -5.05
CA ALA A 31 8.82 12.72 -3.66
C ALA A 31 10.19 12.05 -3.36
N ARG A 32 10.69 12.28 -2.15
CA ARG A 32 11.78 11.48 -1.56
C ARG A 32 11.18 10.23 -0.92
N VAL A 33 11.60 9.03 -1.32
CA VAL A 33 10.90 7.80 -0.98
C VAL A 33 11.71 6.88 -0.09
N ALA A 34 11.19 6.58 1.12
CA ALA A 34 11.64 5.49 1.95
C ALA A 34 11.02 4.17 1.46
N VAL A 35 11.84 3.31 0.88
CA VAL A 35 11.47 1.99 0.35
C VAL A 35 11.57 0.98 1.50
N ASN A 36 10.45 0.67 2.15
CA ASN A 36 10.46 -0.33 3.22
C ASN A 36 10.46 -1.76 2.67
N TYR A 37 11.23 -2.59 3.35
CA TYR A 37 11.25 -4.04 3.16
C TYR A 37 11.39 -4.78 4.50
N CYS A 38 10.99 -6.05 4.53
CA CYS A 38 11.15 -6.91 5.71
C CYS A 38 12.36 -7.85 5.56
N SER A 39 12.42 -8.62 4.47
CA SER A 39 13.38 -9.71 4.30
C SER A 39 14.26 -9.61 3.06
N ASN A 40 13.78 -9.02 1.96
CA ASN A 40 14.50 -9.01 0.70
C ASN A 40 15.21 -7.67 0.45
N GLU A 41 16.42 -7.56 0.97
CA GLU A 41 17.27 -6.37 0.84
C GLU A 41 17.71 -6.12 -0.61
N VAL A 42 18.03 -7.17 -1.35
CA VAL A 42 18.48 -7.07 -2.73
C VAL A 42 17.41 -6.40 -3.61
N MET A 43 16.18 -6.90 -3.57
CA MET A 43 15.08 -6.31 -4.35
C MET A 43 14.72 -4.88 -3.89
N ALA A 44 14.86 -4.57 -2.61
CA ALA A 44 14.69 -3.20 -2.13
C ALA A 44 15.78 -2.29 -2.66
N GLY A 45 17.03 -2.75 -2.69
CA GLY A 45 18.16 -2.05 -3.32
C GLY A 45 17.94 -1.81 -4.81
N GLU A 46 17.47 -2.81 -5.56
CA GLU A 46 17.13 -2.66 -6.99
C GLU A 46 16.03 -1.62 -7.22
N THR A 47 15.04 -1.54 -6.32
CA THR A 47 13.99 -0.51 -6.38
C THR A 47 14.60 0.89 -6.19
N VAL A 48 15.44 1.05 -5.18
CA VAL A 48 16.17 2.31 -4.90
C VAL A 48 17.04 2.73 -6.08
N GLU A 49 17.83 1.80 -6.64
CA GLU A 49 18.69 2.06 -7.80
C GLU A 49 17.88 2.44 -9.05
N THR A 50 16.72 1.81 -9.25
CA THR A 50 15.81 2.17 -10.35
C THR A 50 15.30 3.61 -10.18
N ILE A 51 14.90 4.01 -8.98
CA ILE A 51 14.46 5.37 -8.69
C ILE A 51 15.60 6.38 -8.94
N ARG A 52 16.80 6.10 -8.43
CA ARG A 52 17.97 6.97 -8.58
C ARG A 52 18.41 7.13 -10.02
N ARG A 53 18.44 6.04 -10.80
CA ARG A 53 18.75 6.09 -12.23
C ARG A 53 17.76 6.94 -13.03
N ASN A 54 16.51 7.03 -12.57
CA ASN A 54 15.49 7.89 -13.16
C ASN A 54 15.49 9.32 -12.61
N GLY A 55 16.52 9.71 -11.83
CA GLY A 55 16.69 11.05 -11.28
C GLY A 55 15.89 11.33 -10.01
N GLY A 56 15.26 10.34 -9.41
CA GLY A 56 14.53 10.44 -8.13
C GLY A 56 15.45 10.24 -6.92
N ASP A 57 14.91 10.52 -5.72
CA ASP A 57 15.58 10.30 -4.43
C ASP A 57 14.86 9.19 -3.63
N ALA A 58 15.61 8.15 -3.26
CA ALA A 58 15.10 7.06 -2.46
C ALA A 58 16.21 6.39 -1.63
N TRP A 59 15.77 5.75 -0.53
CA TRP A 59 16.62 4.90 0.30
C TRP A 59 15.81 3.70 0.85
N ALA A 60 16.52 2.61 1.12
CA ALA A 60 15.92 1.40 1.68
C ALA A 60 15.85 1.49 3.22
N VAL A 61 14.75 1.01 3.81
CA VAL A 61 14.56 0.95 5.26
C VAL A 61 13.99 -0.41 5.65
N ARG A 62 14.72 -1.14 6.49
CA ARG A 62 14.31 -2.48 6.95
C ARG A 62 13.50 -2.41 8.22
N PHE A 63 12.26 -2.90 8.19
CA PHE A 63 11.45 -3.25 9.38
C PHE A 63 10.30 -4.17 8.98
N ASP A 64 9.86 -5.00 9.91
CA ASP A 64 8.61 -5.76 9.81
C ASP A 64 7.46 -4.88 10.32
N VAL A 65 6.41 -4.71 9.51
CA VAL A 65 5.24 -3.90 9.87
C VAL A 65 4.45 -4.47 11.04
N SER A 66 4.57 -5.77 11.32
CA SER A 66 3.95 -6.42 12.48
C SER A 66 4.72 -6.21 13.79
N ASP A 67 5.99 -5.81 13.71
CA ASP A 67 6.82 -5.48 14.89
C ASP A 67 6.65 -4.00 15.27
N VAL A 68 5.88 -3.76 16.32
CA VAL A 68 5.57 -2.41 16.81
C VAL A 68 6.82 -1.60 17.13
N ALA A 69 7.81 -2.21 17.80
CA ALA A 69 9.01 -1.50 18.23
C ALA A 69 9.90 -1.13 17.04
N ALA A 70 10.03 -2.05 16.07
CA ALA A 70 10.77 -1.80 14.83
C ALA A 70 10.10 -0.69 14.00
N VAL A 71 8.78 -0.70 13.89
CA VAL A 71 8.00 0.35 13.20
C VAL A 71 8.18 1.71 13.88
N ASP A 72 8.00 1.80 15.21
CA ASP A 72 8.12 3.05 15.96
C ASP A 72 9.54 3.65 15.80
N SER A 73 10.58 2.81 15.90
CA SER A 73 11.98 3.22 15.72
C SER A 73 12.23 3.73 14.31
N ALA A 74 11.82 2.97 13.28
CA ALA A 74 12.06 3.33 11.88
C ALA A 74 11.33 4.61 11.48
N MET A 75 10.05 4.77 11.84
CA MET A 75 9.28 5.97 11.51
C MET A 75 9.83 7.20 12.21
N LYS A 76 10.28 7.07 13.47
CA LYS A 76 10.95 8.15 14.18
C LYS A 76 12.27 8.56 13.51
N GLN A 77 13.08 7.58 13.10
CA GLN A 77 14.35 7.83 12.41
C GLN A 77 14.11 8.54 11.08
N ILE A 78 13.18 8.04 10.23
CA ILE A 78 12.83 8.67 8.96
C ILE A 78 12.40 10.12 9.20
N ALA A 79 11.49 10.38 10.15
CA ALA A 79 11.00 11.72 10.41
C ALA A 79 12.13 12.66 10.88
N THR A 80 13.08 12.16 11.68
CA THR A 80 14.23 12.94 12.16
C THR A 80 15.17 13.29 11.02
N ASP A 81 15.55 12.32 10.18
CA ASP A 81 16.53 12.49 9.13
C ASP A 81 16.03 13.36 7.96
N THR A 82 14.72 13.38 7.75
CA THR A 82 14.11 14.05 6.59
C THR A 82 13.32 15.31 6.93
N GLY A 83 13.15 15.61 8.21
CA GLY A 83 12.34 16.73 8.68
C GLY A 83 10.85 16.44 8.75
N GLY A 84 10.41 15.21 8.43
CA GLY A 84 9.02 14.77 8.55
C GLY A 84 8.61 13.75 7.51
N ILE A 85 7.47 13.09 7.78
CA ILE A 85 6.79 12.18 6.84
C ILE A 85 5.54 12.90 6.36
N HIS A 86 5.34 12.97 5.05
CA HIS A 86 4.24 13.68 4.41
C HIS A 86 3.22 12.74 3.77
N ILE A 87 3.68 11.57 3.32
CA ILE A 87 2.88 10.56 2.62
C ILE A 87 3.22 9.19 3.24
N LEU A 88 2.19 8.45 3.62
CA LEU A 88 2.31 7.06 4.03
C LEU A 88 1.48 6.18 3.11
N VAL A 89 2.13 5.22 2.45
CA VAL A 89 1.44 4.18 1.66
C VAL A 89 1.57 2.85 2.40
N ASN A 90 0.48 2.39 2.98
CA ASN A 90 0.40 1.09 3.63
C ASN A 90 0.10 0.02 2.57
N ASN A 91 1.15 -0.59 2.05
CA ASN A 91 1.07 -1.60 1.00
C ASN A 91 1.54 -2.98 1.47
N ALA A 92 2.41 -3.07 2.49
CA ALA A 92 2.89 -4.36 2.99
C ALA A 92 1.74 -5.32 3.29
N GLY A 93 1.87 -6.56 2.84
CA GLY A 93 0.84 -7.56 3.05
C GLY A 93 1.28 -8.96 2.63
N VAL A 94 0.59 -9.94 3.18
CA VAL A 94 0.74 -11.35 2.86
C VAL A 94 -0.61 -11.93 2.45
N ALA A 95 -0.63 -12.76 1.40
CA ALA A 95 -1.79 -13.55 1.06
C ALA A 95 -1.76 -14.85 1.87
N VAL A 96 -2.93 -15.28 2.33
CA VAL A 96 -3.13 -16.59 2.94
C VAL A 96 -4.29 -17.26 2.19
N ASN A 97 -3.95 -18.33 1.48
CA ASN A 97 -4.89 -19.07 0.64
C ASN A 97 -5.17 -20.43 1.31
N THR A 98 -6.27 -20.52 2.06
CA THR A 98 -6.69 -21.75 2.75
C THR A 98 -8.20 -21.74 3.00
N LEU A 99 -8.86 -22.89 2.79
CA LEU A 99 -10.24 -23.07 3.20
C LEU A 99 -10.33 -23.05 4.75
N THR A 100 -11.42 -22.51 5.29
CA THR A 100 -11.60 -22.36 6.74
C THR A 100 -11.41 -23.66 7.52
N LEU A 101 -11.85 -24.78 6.96
CA LEU A 101 -11.69 -26.10 7.60
C LEU A 101 -10.22 -26.52 7.80
N GLY A 102 -9.33 -26.10 6.90
CA GLY A 102 -7.90 -26.41 6.96
C GLY A 102 -7.04 -25.24 7.48
N ALA A 103 -7.64 -24.10 7.80
CA ALA A 103 -6.92 -22.92 8.26
C ALA A 103 -6.31 -23.13 9.65
N LYS A 104 -5.05 -22.77 9.81
CA LYS A 104 -4.37 -22.77 11.11
C LYS A 104 -4.52 -21.40 11.77
N ASP A 105 -4.63 -21.38 13.10
CA ASP A 105 -4.66 -20.12 13.87
C ASP A 105 -3.47 -19.21 13.55
N ALA A 106 -2.29 -19.79 13.35
CA ALA A 106 -1.10 -19.04 12.98
C ALA A 106 -1.26 -18.30 11.63
N ASP A 107 -1.88 -18.91 10.63
CA ASP A 107 -2.11 -18.32 9.32
C ASP A 107 -3.13 -17.18 9.42
N PHE A 108 -4.19 -17.38 10.22
CA PHE A 108 -5.18 -16.34 10.49
C PHE A 108 -4.54 -15.14 11.19
N ARG A 109 -3.80 -15.38 12.27
CA ARG A 109 -3.09 -14.32 13.00
C ARG A 109 -2.11 -13.58 12.10
N ARG A 110 -1.26 -14.30 11.35
CA ARG A 110 -0.31 -13.70 10.43
C ARG A 110 -0.99 -12.80 9.39
N ALA A 111 -2.13 -13.22 8.84
CA ALA A 111 -2.87 -12.40 7.89
C ALA A 111 -3.35 -11.09 8.53
N LEU A 112 -3.87 -11.14 9.76
CA LEU A 112 -4.32 -9.95 10.48
C LEU A 112 -3.16 -9.09 10.94
N ASP A 113 -2.13 -9.68 11.55
CA ASP A 113 -1.01 -8.94 12.14
C ASP A 113 -0.21 -8.17 11.10
N VAL A 114 0.05 -8.77 9.93
CA VAL A 114 0.79 -8.11 8.86
C VAL A 114 -0.08 -7.12 8.11
N ASN A 115 -1.25 -7.56 7.60
CA ASN A 115 -2.05 -6.71 6.71
C ASN A 115 -2.76 -5.57 7.46
N LEU A 116 -3.49 -5.90 8.53
CA LEU A 116 -4.29 -4.92 9.28
C LEU A 116 -3.48 -4.29 10.41
N GLY A 117 -2.84 -5.11 11.23
CA GLY A 117 -1.98 -4.66 12.33
C GLY A 117 -0.82 -3.80 11.82
N GLY A 118 -0.13 -4.23 10.74
CA GLY A 118 0.93 -3.46 10.12
C GLY A 118 0.48 -2.10 9.60
N THR A 119 -0.70 -2.05 8.96
CA THR A 119 -1.33 -0.78 8.53
C THR A 119 -1.60 0.14 9.71
N PHE A 120 -2.11 -0.42 10.82
CA PHE A 120 -2.35 0.33 12.05
C PHE A 120 -1.05 0.83 12.68
N ASN A 121 -0.05 -0.03 12.85
CA ASN A 121 1.23 0.29 13.47
C ASN A 121 1.95 1.41 12.73
N CYS A 122 2.09 1.28 11.39
CA CYS A 122 2.75 2.28 10.56
C CYS A 122 2.02 3.63 10.59
N THR A 123 0.68 3.61 10.51
CA THR A 123 -0.12 4.83 10.58
C THR A 123 0.06 5.51 11.93
N ARG A 124 -0.09 4.78 13.05
CA ARG A 124 0.06 5.31 14.40
C ARG A 124 1.45 5.94 14.61
N ALA A 125 2.51 5.28 14.17
CA ALA A 125 3.88 5.77 14.32
C ALA A 125 4.16 7.03 13.49
N ALA A 126 3.62 7.12 12.26
CA ALA A 126 3.81 8.26 11.37
C ALA A 126 2.86 9.43 11.65
N LEU A 127 1.76 9.20 12.39
CA LEU A 127 0.62 10.12 12.50
C LEU A 127 1.00 11.53 12.94
N ARG A 128 1.87 11.65 13.96
CA ARG A 128 2.30 12.95 14.47
C ARG A 128 3.01 13.78 13.41
N SER A 129 3.79 13.14 12.55
CA SER A 129 4.48 13.77 11.43
C SER A 129 3.48 14.16 10.33
N LEU A 130 2.60 13.25 9.95
CA LEU A 130 1.56 13.47 8.93
C LEU A 130 0.63 14.65 9.27
N ILE A 131 0.20 14.77 10.54
CA ILE A 131 -0.65 15.89 10.99
C ILE A 131 0.09 17.25 10.88
N ARG A 132 1.40 17.26 11.03
CA ARG A 132 2.22 18.48 10.96
C ARG A 132 2.72 18.78 9.55
N ALA A 133 2.48 17.91 8.59
CA ALA A 133 2.96 18.05 7.22
C ALA A 133 2.40 19.32 6.56
N PRO A 134 3.24 20.22 6.03
CA PRO A 134 2.78 21.39 5.29
C PRO A 134 1.88 20.99 4.12
N GLY A 135 0.74 21.67 3.95
CA GLY A 135 -0.25 21.33 2.93
C GLY A 135 -1.04 20.05 3.20
N GLY A 136 -0.94 19.50 4.43
CA GLY A 136 -1.65 18.32 4.90
C GLY A 136 -0.96 17.00 4.52
N GLY A 137 -1.03 16.03 5.42
CA GLY A 137 -0.51 14.68 5.19
C GLY A 137 -1.44 13.84 4.32
N ARG A 138 -0.91 12.74 3.81
CA ARG A 138 -1.66 11.78 2.98
C ARG A 138 -1.40 10.36 3.48
N ILE A 139 -2.49 9.61 3.69
CA ILE A 139 -2.42 8.16 3.93
C ILE A 139 -3.16 7.48 2.79
N VAL A 140 -2.49 6.55 2.12
CA VAL A 140 -3.10 5.69 1.10
C VAL A 140 -2.91 4.24 1.52
N ASN A 141 -4.00 3.55 1.80
CA ASN A 141 -4.00 2.17 2.21
C ASN A 141 -4.27 1.26 1.00
N ILE A 142 -3.45 0.23 0.78
CA ILE A 142 -3.72 -0.76 -0.25
C ILE A 142 -4.58 -1.87 0.34
N THR A 143 -5.87 -1.85 -0.03
CA THR A 143 -6.81 -2.93 0.28
C THR A 143 -6.85 -3.97 -0.84
N SER A 144 -7.96 -4.54 -1.17
CA SER A 144 -8.19 -5.47 -2.28
C SER A 144 -9.69 -5.61 -2.54
N ILE A 145 -10.06 -5.91 -3.77
CA ILE A 145 -11.41 -6.36 -4.11
C ILE A 145 -11.86 -7.53 -3.22
N VAL A 146 -10.93 -8.39 -2.81
CA VAL A 146 -11.18 -9.52 -1.92
C VAL A 146 -11.74 -9.08 -0.57
N GLY A 147 -11.35 -7.91 -0.07
CA GLY A 147 -11.91 -7.32 1.15
C GLY A 147 -13.32 -6.74 0.97
N GLU A 148 -13.76 -6.53 -0.28
CA GLU A 148 -15.09 -6.00 -0.58
C GLU A 148 -16.11 -7.11 -0.85
N ILE A 149 -15.72 -8.13 -1.64
CA ILE A 149 -16.63 -9.19 -2.09
C ILE A 149 -16.47 -10.52 -1.36
N GLY A 150 -15.34 -10.74 -0.69
CA GLY A 150 -14.94 -12.06 -0.19
C GLY A 150 -14.58 -13.03 -1.32
N VAL A 151 -13.62 -13.93 -1.07
CA VAL A 151 -13.25 -14.99 -2.00
C VAL A 151 -13.08 -16.30 -1.24
N ALA A 152 -13.63 -17.38 -1.77
CA ALA A 152 -13.47 -18.71 -1.17
C ALA A 152 -11.99 -19.07 -1.03
N GLY A 153 -11.60 -19.56 0.14
CA GLY A 153 -10.22 -19.88 0.46
C GLY A 153 -9.34 -18.68 0.86
N GLN A 154 -9.91 -17.48 0.97
CA GLN A 154 -9.18 -16.27 1.39
C GLN A 154 -9.80 -15.58 2.61
N GLY A 155 -10.48 -16.31 3.47
CA GLY A 155 -11.19 -15.75 4.65
C GLY A 155 -10.33 -14.83 5.51
N PRO A 156 -9.15 -15.24 6.00
CA PRO A 156 -8.26 -14.39 6.80
C PRO A 156 -7.79 -13.13 6.06
N TYR A 157 -7.46 -13.27 4.79
CA TYR A 157 -7.04 -12.14 3.94
C TYR A 157 -8.20 -11.18 3.66
N SER A 158 -9.40 -11.70 3.35
CA SER A 158 -10.61 -10.91 3.17
C SER A 158 -10.93 -10.10 4.41
N ALA A 159 -10.88 -10.72 5.60
CA ALA A 159 -11.13 -10.05 6.87
C ALA A 159 -10.14 -8.89 7.11
N ALA A 160 -8.84 -9.12 6.89
CA ALA A 160 -7.84 -8.08 7.04
C ALA A 160 -8.06 -6.91 6.06
N LYS A 161 -8.32 -7.20 4.78
CA LYS A 161 -8.53 -6.18 3.75
C LYS A 161 -9.86 -5.42 3.92
N ALA A 162 -10.91 -6.07 4.41
CA ALA A 162 -12.14 -5.41 4.83
C ALA A 162 -11.90 -4.49 6.05
N GLY A 163 -11.12 -4.96 7.02
CA GLY A 163 -10.71 -4.16 8.17
C GLY A 163 -9.98 -2.86 7.77
N ILE A 164 -9.12 -2.93 6.75
CA ILE A 164 -8.44 -1.74 6.21
C ILE A 164 -9.45 -0.71 5.66
N ILE A 165 -10.51 -1.15 5.01
CA ILE A 165 -11.58 -0.25 4.53
C ILE A 165 -12.26 0.43 5.72
N GLY A 166 -12.54 -0.30 6.79
CA GLY A 166 -13.14 0.23 8.02
C GLY A 166 -12.29 1.30 8.68
N ILE A 167 -11.01 0.99 8.95
CA ILE A 167 -10.09 1.95 9.59
C ILE A 167 -9.80 3.16 8.70
N THR A 168 -9.76 3.01 7.37
CA THR A 168 -9.62 4.12 6.42
C THR A 168 -10.71 5.16 6.63
N LYS A 169 -11.96 4.73 6.70
CA LYS A 169 -13.12 5.62 6.91
C LYS A 169 -13.11 6.26 8.30
N SER A 170 -12.69 5.51 9.32
CA SER A 170 -12.57 6.01 10.69
C SER A 170 -11.53 7.12 10.79
N TRP A 171 -10.30 6.85 10.31
CA TRP A 171 -9.21 7.81 10.35
C TRP A 171 -9.46 9.04 9.48
N ALA A 172 -10.15 8.88 8.34
CA ALA A 172 -10.57 10.01 7.52
C ALA A 172 -11.43 11.00 8.29
N ARG A 173 -12.37 10.51 9.13
CA ARG A 173 -13.19 11.36 9.99
C ARG A 173 -12.41 11.95 11.17
N GLU A 174 -11.55 11.16 11.78
CA GLU A 174 -10.79 11.54 12.97
C GLU A 174 -9.79 12.66 12.69
N TYR A 175 -9.15 12.64 11.49
CA TYR A 175 -8.04 13.54 11.19
C TYR A 175 -8.35 14.58 10.09
N ALA A 176 -9.56 14.62 9.53
CA ALA A 176 -9.94 15.61 8.51
C ALA A 176 -9.71 17.06 8.96
N SER A 177 -10.05 17.39 10.20
CA SER A 177 -9.86 18.74 10.77
C SER A 177 -8.38 19.15 10.88
N ARG A 178 -7.46 18.21 10.70
CA ARG A 178 -6.00 18.44 10.67
C ARG A 178 -5.44 18.51 9.24
N GLY A 179 -6.31 18.54 8.22
CA GLY A 179 -5.90 18.56 6.82
C GLY A 179 -5.30 17.24 6.30
N LEU A 180 -5.37 16.16 7.10
CA LEU A 180 -4.91 14.83 6.71
C LEU A 180 -6.01 14.11 5.92
N THR A 181 -5.72 13.65 4.71
CA THR A 181 -6.62 12.78 3.97
C THR A 181 -6.20 11.31 4.12
N VAL A 182 -7.18 10.44 4.25
CA VAL A 182 -6.98 8.99 4.37
C VAL A 182 -7.89 8.30 3.38
N ASN A 183 -7.29 7.61 2.40
CA ASN A 183 -8.02 6.90 1.36
C ASN A 183 -7.48 5.48 1.20
N ALA A 184 -8.24 4.62 0.56
CA ALA A 184 -7.82 3.29 0.18
C ALA A 184 -7.83 3.14 -1.34
N VAL A 185 -6.90 2.35 -1.86
CA VAL A 185 -6.95 1.82 -3.24
C VAL A 185 -7.26 0.34 -3.13
N SER A 186 -8.23 -0.11 -3.92
CA SER A 186 -8.71 -1.50 -3.99
C SER A 186 -8.34 -2.10 -5.34
N PRO A 187 -7.15 -2.75 -5.47
CA PRO A 187 -6.78 -3.43 -6.69
C PRO A 187 -7.67 -4.64 -6.94
N GLY A 188 -7.90 -4.91 -8.24
CA GLY A 188 -8.43 -6.19 -8.72
C GLY A 188 -7.30 -7.21 -8.88
N ILE A 189 -7.35 -7.93 -10.01
CA ILE A 189 -6.29 -8.89 -10.39
C ILE A 189 -5.19 -8.09 -11.08
N ILE A 190 -4.01 -8.04 -10.44
CA ILE A 190 -2.84 -7.28 -10.91
C ILE A 190 -1.70 -8.24 -11.21
N ALA A 191 -1.05 -8.06 -12.36
CA ALA A 191 0.15 -8.79 -12.72
C ALA A 191 1.29 -8.44 -11.77
N THR A 192 1.68 -9.40 -10.93
CA THR A 192 2.78 -9.32 -9.99
C THR A 192 3.43 -10.71 -9.91
N ASP A 193 4.66 -10.79 -9.41
CA ASP A 193 5.34 -12.08 -9.20
C ASP A 193 4.47 -13.07 -8.42
N MET A 194 3.65 -12.57 -7.48
CA MET A 194 2.75 -13.38 -6.67
C MET A 194 1.63 -13.99 -7.53
N THR A 195 1.02 -13.22 -8.41
CA THR A 195 -0.07 -13.70 -9.27
C THR A 195 0.43 -14.55 -10.44
N GLU A 196 1.65 -14.31 -10.91
CA GLU A 196 2.23 -15.08 -12.00
C GLU A 196 2.70 -16.47 -11.57
N SER A 197 3.22 -16.60 -10.35
CA SER A 197 3.69 -17.88 -9.81
C SER A 197 2.57 -18.80 -9.30
N GLU A 198 1.40 -18.25 -8.93
CA GLU A 198 0.32 -19.00 -8.29
C GLU A 198 -0.81 -19.41 -9.24
N MET A 199 -0.84 -18.91 -10.47
CA MET A 199 -1.93 -19.19 -11.41
C MET A 199 -1.50 -19.95 -12.66
N SER A 200 -2.20 -21.06 -12.95
CA SER A 200 -2.09 -21.73 -14.25
C SER A 200 -2.62 -20.85 -15.40
N ALA A 201 -2.15 -21.09 -16.62
CA ALA A 201 -2.59 -20.37 -17.81
C ALA A 201 -4.13 -20.44 -18.02
N ASP A 202 -4.72 -21.61 -17.79
CA ASP A 202 -6.16 -21.82 -17.91
C ASP A 202 -6.94 -21.00 -16.87
N ARG A 203 -6.48 -21.01 -15.62
CA ARG A 203 -7.08 -20.21 -14.56
C ARG A 203 -7.00 -18.73 -14.84
N LYS A 204 -5.86 -18.26 -15.35
CA LYS A 204 -5.65 -16.87 -15.79
C LYS A 204 -6.62 -16.49 -16.90
N ALA A 205 -6.79 -17.36 -17.91
CA ALA A 205 -7.72 -17.13 -19.01
C ALA A 205 -9.19 -17.04 -18.56
N GLU A 206 -9.60 -17.89 -17.61
CA GLU A 206 -10.94 -17.82 -17.02
C GLU A 206 -11.17 -16.54 -16.24
N LEU A 207 -10.20 -16.12 -15.41
CA LEU A 207 -10.31 -14.90 -14.64
C LEU A 207 -10.40 -13.66 -15.53
N ILE A 208 -9.63 -13.62 -16.62
CA ILE A 208 -9.69 -12.51 -17.60
C ILE A 208 -11.10 -12.34 -18.17
N LYS A 209 -11.84 -13.44 -18.40
CA LYS A 209 -13.23 -13.38 -18.91
C LYS A 209 -14.19 -12.70 -17.94
N THR A 210 -13.86 -12.68 -16.64
CA THR A 210 -14.70 -12.03 -15.61
C THR A 210 -14.41 -10.53 -15.47
N ILE A 211 -13.31 -10.04 -16.06
CA ILE A 211 -12.90 -8.65 -16.01
C ILE A 211 -13.52 -7.91 -17.21
N PRO A 212 -14.40 -6.90 -17.02
CA PRO A 212 -15.01 -6.16 -18.12
C PRO A 212 -14.01 -5.55 -19.10
N LEU A 213 -12.83 -5.04 -18.62
CA LEU A 213 -11.77 -4.56 -19.53
C LEU A 213 -11.00 -5.67 -20.24
N GLY A 214 -11.33 -6.96 -20.02
CA GLY A 214 -10.78 -8.10 -20.76
C GLY A 214 -9.29 -8.37 -20.54
N ARG A 215 -8.68 -7.83 -19.50
CA ARG A 215 -7.26 -8.03 -19.17
C ARG A 215 -6.97 -7.90 -17.68
N ILE A 216 -5.89 -8.47 -17.25
CA ILE A 216 -5.29 -8.23 -15.93
C ILE A 216 -4.70 -6.82 -15.90
N GLY A 217 -4.82 -6.12 -14.75
CA GLY A 217 -4.21 -4.82 -14.54
C GLY A 217 -2.71 -4.90 -14.27
N THR A 218 -2.02 -3.77 -14.36
CA THR A 218 -0.59 -3.65 -14.02
C THR A 218 -0.38 -2.97 -12.69
N ALA A 219 0.79 -3.15 -12.09
CA ALA A 219 1.16 -2.47 -10.85
C ALA A 219 1.23 -0.95 -11.02
N GLU A 220 1.59 -0.48 -12.21
CA GLU A 220 1.67 0.93 -12.58
C GLU A 220 0.28 1.58 -12.59
N GLU A 221 -0.76 0.88 -13.05
CA GLU A 221 -2.14 1.38 -13.01
C GLU A 221 -2.62 1.63 -11.58
N VAL A 222 -2.23 0.76 -10.64
CA VAL A 222 -2.49 0.97 -9.21
C VAL A 222 -1.66 2.16 -8.69
N ALA A 223 -0.39 2.25 -9.08
CA ALA A 223 0.50 3.31 -8.65
C ALA A 223 -0.01 4.71 -9.09
N HIS A 224 -0.58 4.85 -10.28
CA HIS A 224 -1.17 6.11 -10.74
C HIS A 224 -2.29 6.60 -9.82
N ALA A 225 -3.16 5.70 -9.37
CA ALA A 225 -4.21 6.07 -8.40
C ALA A 225 -3.62 6.50 -7.05
N VAL A 226 -2.56 5.81 -6.58
CA VAL A 226 -1.86 6.17 -5.33
C VAL A 226 -1.19 7.54 -5.45
N VAL A 227 -0.49 7.84 -6.55
CA VAL A 227 0.14 9.14 -6.79
C VAL A 227 -0.91 10.25 -6.79
N PHE A 228 -2.03 10.08 -7.50
CA PHE A 228 -3.14 11.03 -7.51
C PHE A 228 -3.65 11.30 -6.09
N LEU A 229 -3.91 10.26 -5.29
CA LEU A 229 -4.39 10.40 -3.91
C LEU A 229 -3.33 10.98 -2.95
N SER A 230 -2.07 10.95 -3.32
CA SER A 230 -0.94 11.51 -2.56
C SER A 230 -0.71 12.99 -2.88
N GLY A 231 -1.26 13.49 -3.98
CA GLY A 231 -1.05 14.84 -4.50
C GLY A 231 -2.04 15.90 -3.98
N PRO A 232 -1.84 17.16 -4.36
CA PRO A 232 -2.72 18.27 -3.98
C PRO A 232 -4.07 18.23 -4.69
N ARG A 233 -4.16 17.62 -5.88
CA ARG A 233 -5.38 17.53 -6.68
C ARG A 233 -6.47 16.67 -6.01
N SER A 234 -6.10 15.82 -5.05
CA SER A 234 -7.04 15.00 -4.28
C SER A 234 -7.37 15.58 -2.89
N SER A 235 -7.06 16.85 -2.64
CA SER A 235 -7.19 17.48 -1.31
C SER A 235 -8.60 17.46 -0.72
N TYR A 236 -9.64 17.29 -1.56
CA TYR A 236 -11.03 17.15 -1.12
C TYR A 236 -11.55 15.71 -1.15
N ILE A 237 -10.65 14.73 -1.31
CA ILE A 237 -10.97 13.30 -1.33
C ILE A 237 -10.45 12.67 -0.06
N THR A 238 -11.36 12.19 0.82
CA THR A 238 -10.99 11.46 2.04
C THR A 238 -12.05 10.41 2.39
N GLY A 239 -11.65 9.31 3.01
CA GLY A 239 -12.52 8.19 3.37
C GLY A 239 -12.98 7.33 2.19
N GLN A 240 -12.42 7.51 0.99
CA GLN A 240 -12.83 6.81 -0.21
C GLN A 240 -12.06 5.51 -0.41
N VAL A 241 -12.72 4.58 -1.11
CA VAL A 241 -12.10 3.35 -1.64
C VAL A 241 -12.12 3.48 -3.17
N VAL A 242 -10.96 3.75 -3.74
CA VAL A 242 -10.78 3.87 -5.20
C VAL A 242 -10.45 2.51 -5.76
N ARG A 243 -11.34 1.97 -6.58
CA ARG A 243 -11.19 0.66 -7.20
C ARG A 243 -10.35 0.75 -8.48
N VAL A 244 -9.31 -0.07 -8.56
CA VAL A 244 -8.45 -0.22 -9.75
C VAL A 244 -8.50 -1.70 -10.14
N ASN A 245 -9.61 -2.11 -10.77
CA ASN A 245 -9.95 -3.52 -10.93
C ASN A 245 -10.53 -3.89 -12.31
N GLY A 246 -10.45 -2.98 -13.29
CA GLY A 246 -10.96 -3.24 -14.65
C GLY A 246 -12.48 -3.47 -14.74
N GLY A 247 -13.24 -3.04 -13.72
CA GLY A 247 -14.70 -3.24 -13.64
C GLY A 247 -15.10 -4.58 -13.01
N LEU A 248 -14.15 -5.37 -12.48
CA LEU A 248 -14.42 -6.66 -11.85
C LEU A 248 -15.42 -6.55 -10.68
N PHE A 249 -15.45 -5.40 -10.04
CA PHE A 249 -16.44 -5.03 -9.02
C PHE A 249 -16.71 -3.52 -9.08
N MET A 250 -17.99 -3.17 -9.12
CA MET A 250 -18.49 -1.78 -9.19
C MET A 250 -19.39 -1.46 -8.01
#